data_65235000e71fd41eefff9fc7f97ed14b
#
_entry.id   65235000e71fd41eefff9fc7f97ed14b
#
_cell.length_a   1.000
_cell.length_b   1.000
_cell.length_c   1.000
_cell.angle_alpha   90.00
_cell.angle_beta   90.00
_cell.angle_gamma   90.00
#
_symmetry.space_group_name_H-M   'P 1'
#
loop_
_entity.id
_entity.type
_entity.pdbx_description
1 polymer ?
#
loop_
_entity_poly.entity_id
_entity_poly.type
_entity_poly.pdbx_seq_one_letter_code
_entity_poly.pdbx_strand_id
1 'polypeptide(L)'
;MRRASRIIAIDTEPQKEALARQFGATDFLDGKSPDIVEQVRSLVPYPVNGELAGPFNAGGVNWVYDVVGHPAVTSNALEMLDWGGTVVIIGTPGGDAKFELPYQRFTQCERGVIGCRAGSYSPHRDIPQIVELYRRGEFMLDELVSATYPMEKFHDVVHDMHSGSIARGVLTFD
;
A
#
# COMPACT_ATOMS: atom_id res chain seq x y z
N MET A 1 10.56 -12.17 8.63
CA MET A 1 9.53 -11.50 7.80
C MET A 1 8.47 -12.49 7.37
N ARG A 2 7.20 -12.08 7.30
CA ARG A 2 6.13 -12.91 6.71
C ARG A 2 6.30 -12.84 5.18
N ARG A 3 6.44 -13.99 4.53
CA ARG A 3 6.54 -14.05 3.07
C ARG A 3 5.14 -14.08 2.48
N ALA A 4 4.74 -13.00 1.77
CA ALA A 4 3.55 -13.02 0.94
C ALA A 4 3.88 -13.77 -0.37
N SER A 5 2.93 -14.53 -0.89
CA SER A 5 3.06 -15.24 -2.17
C SER A 5 3.00 -14.26 -3.35
N ARG A 6 2.27 -13.16 -3.19
CA ARG A 6 2.14 -12.09 -4.16
C ARG A 6 2.08 -10.74 -3.46
N ILE A 7 2.75 -9.75 -4.03
CA ILE A 7 2.77 -8.36 -3.58
C ILE A 7 2.47 -7.49 -4.80
N ILE A 8 1.29 -6.89 -4.82
CA ILE A 8 0.84 -6.03 -5.91
C ILE A 8 1.04 -4.58 -5.46
N ALA A 9 1.93 -3.85 -6.12
CA ALA A 9 2.09 -2.42 -5.93
C ALA A 9 1.16 -1.67 -6.90
N ILE A 10 0.49 -0.65 -6.39
CA ILE A 10 -0.40 0.22 -7.18
C ILE A 10 0.05 1.65 -6.94
N ASP A 11 0.45 2.34 -8.00
CA ASP A 11 0.83 3.76 -7.95
C ASP A 11 0.39 4.46 -9.24
N THR A 12 0.22 5.77 -9.19
CA THR A 12 -0.13 6.58 -10.35
C THR A 12 1.09 7.00 -11.17
N GLU A 13 2.30 6.72 -10.68
CA GLU A 13 3.58 7.14 -11.26
C GLU A 13 4.37 5.92 -11.76
N PRO A 14 4.36 5.64 -13.07
CA PRO A 14 4.99 4.45 -13.65
C PRO A 14 6.49 4.34 -13.34
N GLN A 15 7.19 5.46 -13.18
CA GLN A 15 8.62 5.47 -12.85
C GLN A 15 8.94 4.82 -11.51
N LYS A 16 7.95 4.64 -10.63
CA LYS A 16 8.12 3.96 -9.33
C LYS A 16 8.11 2.43 -9.44
N GLU A 17 7.78 1.87 -10.60
CA GLU A 17 7.72 0.41 -10.78
C GLU A 17 9.04 -0.26 -10.43
N ALA A 18 10.17 0.26 -10.94
CA ALA A 18 11.49 -0.32 -10.68
C ALA A 18 11.80 -0.39 -9.18
N LEU A 19 11.50 0.70 -8.46
CA LEU A 19 11.68 0.76 -7.01
C LEU A 19 10.74 -0.21 -6.28
N ALA A 20 9.47 -0.26 -6.66
CA ALA A 20 8.50 -1.18 -6.07
C ALA A 20 8.96 -2.64 -6.22
N ARG A 21 9.47 -3.02 -7.40
CA ARG A 21 10.01 -4.37 -7.66
C ARG A 21 11.27 -4.64 -6.83
N GLN A 22 12.16 -3.66 -6.67
CA GLN A 22 13.33 -3.78 -5.80
C GLN A 22 12.94 -4.08 -4.35
N PHE A 23 11.82 -3.51 -3.88
CA PHE A 23 11.26 -3.78 -2.55
C PHE A 23 10.36 -5.02 -2.49
N GLY A 24 10.31 -5.81 -3.54
CA GLY A 24 9.68 -7.13 -3.54
C GLY A 24 8.27 -7.18 -4.13
N ALA A 25 7.81 -6.14 -4.83
CA ALA A 25 6.57 -6.22 -5.59
C ALA A 25 6.70 -7.25 -6.71
N THR A 26 5.77 -8.18 -6.77
CA THR A 26 5.67 -9.17 -7.84
C THR A 26 4.95 -8.60 -9.06
N ASP A 27 4.04 -7.67 -8.83
CA ASP A 27 3.21 -7.04 -9.86
C ASP A 27 3.16 -5.54 -9.61
N PHE A 28 3.00 -4.76 -10.68
CA PHE A 28 2.80 -3.32 -10.61
C PHE A 28 1.62 -2.93 -11.49
N LEU A 29 0.70 -2.12 -10.99
CA LEU A 29 -0.50 -1.68 -11.69
C LEU A 29 -0.62 -0.16 -11.64
N ASP A 30 -1.20 0.41 -12.71
CA ASP A 30 -1.50 1.84 -12.78
C ASP A 30 -2.76 2.16 -11.95
N GLY A 31 -2.58 2.93 -10.89
CA GLY A 31 -3.67 3.38 -10.02
C GLY A 31 -4.69 4.31 -10.69
N LYS A 32 -4.39 4.85 -11.88
CA LYS A 32 -5.32 5.66 -12.69
C LYS A 32 -6.27 4.80 -13.53
N SER A 33 -6.01 3.49 -13.62
CA SER A 33 -6.83 2.58 -14.43
C SER A 33 -8.26 2.48 -13.90
N PRO A 34 -9.28 2.66 -14.76
CA PRO A 34 -10.68 2.60 -14.33
C PRO A 34 -11.11 1.18 -13.92
N ASP A 35 -10.40 0.16 -14.37
CA ASP A 35 -10.64 -1.26 -14.11
C ASP A 35 -9.64 -1.86 -13.11
N ILE A 36 -9.02 -1.03 -12.26
CA ILE A 36 -7.96 -1.44 -11.32
C ILE A 36 -8.41 -2.60 -10.40
N VAL A 37 -9.66 -2.63 -10.00
CA VAL A 37 -10.22 -3.68 -9.15
C VAL A 37 -10.23 -5.02 -9.89
N GLU A 38 -10.68 -5.01 -11.13
CA GLU A 38 -10.72 -6.19 -12.00
C GLU A 38 -9.32 -6.70 -12.33
N GLN A 39 -8.37 -5.80 -12.54
CA GLN A 39 -6.97 -6.16 -12.76
C GLN A 39 -6.39 -6.88 -11.53
N VAL A 40 -6.60 -6.36 -10.33
CA VAL A 40 -6.17 -7.04 -9.09
C VAL A 40 -6.82 -8.41 -8.96
N ARG A 41 -8.13 -8.51 -9.17
CA ARG A 41 -8.86 -9.78 -9.09
C ARG A 41 -8.39 -10.81 -10.11
N SER A 42 -8.05 -10.38 -11.32
CA SER A 42 -7.53 -11.27 -12.36
C SER A 42 -6.16 -11.85 -12.03
N LEU A 43 -5.34 -11.10 -11.30
CA LEU A 43 -4.04 -11.58 -10.80
C LEU A 43 -4.19 -12.62 -9.67
N VAL A 44 -5.28 -12.55 -8.91
CA VAL A 44 -5.57 -13.43 -7.76
C VAL A 44 -6.97 -14.03 -7.92
N PRO A 45 -7.16 -14.85 -8.97
CA PRO A 45 -8.46 -15.45 -9.22
C PRO A 45 -8.82 -16.41 -8.09
N TYR A 46 -10.12 -16.51 -7.81
CA TYR A 46 -10.61 -17.50 -6.86
C TYR A 46 -10.25 -18.92 -7.34
N PRO A 47 -9.83 -19.84 -6.43
CA PRO A 47 -9.58 -21.23 -6.80
C PRO A 47 -10.83 -21.85 -7.43
N VAL A 48 -10.69 -22.42 -8.59
CA VAL A 48 -11.73 -22.74 -9.59
C VAL A 48 -12.70 -23.88 -9.21
N ASN A 49 -12.83 -24.27 -7.98
CA ASN A 49 -13.95 -25.14 -7.61
C ASN A 49 -15.23 -24.34 -7.43
N GLY A 50 -15.53 -23.57 -8.45
CA GLY A 50 -16.53 -22.54 -8.68
C GLY A 50 -17.98 -22.74 -8.20
N GLU A 51 -18.32 -23.82 -7.53
CA GLU A 51 -19.70 -24.06 -7.05
C GLU A 51 -20.05 -23.30 -5.77
N LEU A 52 -19.05 -22.79 -5.04
CA LEU A 52 -19.25 -21.91 -3.88
C LEU A 52 -19.09 -20.43 -4.20
N ALA A 53 -18.73 -20.11 -5.43
CA ALA A 53 -18.59 -18.74 -5.90
C ALA A 53 -19.99 -18.13 -6.12
N GLY A 54 -20.64 -17.73 -5.07
CA GLY A 54 -21.84 -16.90 -5.14
C GLY A 54 -21.56 -15.55 -5.81
N PRO A 55 -22.54 -14.68 -5.98
CA PRO A 55 -22.43 -13.40 -6.68
C PRO A 55 -21.40 -12.43 -6.05
N PHE A 56 -20.85 -12.78 -4.91
CA PHE A 56 -19.86 -11.99 -4.16
C PHE A 56 -18.41 -12.43 -4.39
N ASN A 57 -18.20 -13.42 -5.23
CA ASN A 57 -16.92 -14.11 -5.32
C ASN A 57 -16.23 -13.84 -6.67
N ALA A 58 -15.17 -13.09 -6.63
CA ALA A 58 -14.42 -12.74 -7.84
C ALA A 58 -12.89 -12.91 -7.68
N GLY A 59 -12.43 -13.56 -6.61
CA GLY A 59 -11.03 -13.53 -6.23
C GLY A 59 -10.67 -12.20 -5.56
N GLY A 60 -9.42 -12.06 -5.18
CA GLY A 60 -8.92 -10.86 -4.52
C GLY A 60 -7.74 -11.14 -3.61
N VAL A 61 -7.32 -10.11 -2.90
CA VAL A 61 -6.19 -10.15 -1.99
C VAL A 61 -6.63 -10.28 -0.53
N ASN A 62 -5.78 -10.88 0.31
CA ASN A 62 -6.08 -11.00 1.73
C ASN A 62 -5.87 -9.70 2.50
N TRP A 63 -4.95 -8.85 2.03
CA TRP A 63 -4.59 -7.59 2.67
C TRP A 63 -4.42 -6.49 1.65
N VAL A 64 -5.01 -5.33 1.95
CA VAL A 64 -4.72 -4.08 1.23
C VAL A 64 -4.21 -3.06 2.24
N TYR A 65 -3.09 -2.44 1.94
CA TYR A 65 -2.52 -1.34 2.73
C TYR A 65 -2.76 -0.04 1.98
N ASP A 66 -3.76 0.72 2.40
CA ASP A 66 -4.07 2.04 1.85
C ASP A 66 -3.16 3.08 2.52
N VAL A 67 -2.09 3.46 1.84
CA VAL A 67 -1.13 4.48 2.29
C VAL A 67 -1.44 5.87 1.75
N VAL A 68 -2.42 5.98 0.85
CA VAL A 68 -2.84 7.25 0.22
C VAL A 68 -3.84 7.98 1.09
N GLY A 69 -4.83 7.27 1.64
CA GLY A 69 -5.88 7.84 2.47
C GLY A 69 -6.89 8.68 1.68
N HIS A 70 -7.18 8.30 0.43
CA HIS A 70 -8.22 8.95 -0.36
C HIS A 70 -9.48 8.08 -0.40
N PRO A 71 -10.70 8.64 -0.18
CA PRO A 71 -11.93 7.85 -0.10
C PRO A 71 -12.15 6.89 -1.27
N ALA A 72 -11.89 7.31 -2.51
CA ALA A 72 -12.02 6.45 -3.68
C ALA A 72 -11.01 5.28 -3.66
N VAL A 73 -9.79 5.50 -3.18
CA VAL A 73 -8.77 4.44 -3.03
C VAL A 73 -9.22 3.42 -1.99
N THR A 74 -9.73 3.88 -0.84
CA THR A 74 -10.26 3.00 0.21
C THR A 74 -11.46 2.19 -0.30
N SER A 75 -12.37 2.80 -1.07
CA SER A 75 -13.51 2.10 -1.66
C SER A 75 -13.06 1.02 -2.65
N ASN A 76 -12.12 1.32 -3.53
CA ASN A 76 -11.53 0.34 -4.44
C ASN A 76 -10.80 -0.78 -3.66
N ALA A 77 -10.08 -0.43 -2.59
CA ALA A 77 -9.38 -1.39 -1.74
C ALA A 77 -10.33 -2.42 -1.14
N LEU A 78 -11.53 -2.00 -0.70
CA LEU A 78 -12.56 -2.91 -0.19
C LEU A 78 -13.07 -3.89 -1.26
N GLU A 79 -13.19 -3.42 -2.50
CA GLU A 79 -13.61 -4.26 -3.61
C GLU A 79 -12.50 -5.24 -4.06
N MET A 80 -11.24 -4.92 -3.86
CA MET A 80 -10.08 -5.80 -4.16
C MET A 80 -9.93 -6.98 -3.20
N LEU A 81 -10.61 -6.95 -2.05
CA LEU A 81 -10.48 -8.00 -1.03
C LEU A 81 -11.13 -9.32 -1.44
N ASP A 82 -10.47 -10.40 -1.08
CA ASP A 82 -11.05 -11.74 -1.03
C ASP A 82 -11.89 -11.92 0.26
N TRP A 83 -12.43 -13.11 0.48
CA TRP A 83 -13.12 -13.51 1.70
C TRP A 83 -12.18 -13.41 2.92
N GLY A 84 -12.70 -12.87 4.01
CA GLY A 84 -11.92 -12.65 5.22
C GLY A 84 -10.80 -11.62 5.06
N GLY A 85 -10.73 -10.95 3.92
CA GLY A 85 -9.69 -9.96 3.63
C GLY A 85 -9.85 -8.68 4.46
N THR A 86 -8.73 -7.95 4.64
CA THR A 86 -8.71 -6.75 5.46
C THR A 86 -8.01 -5.59 4.76
N VAL A 87 -8.65 -4.42 4.77
CA VAL A 87 -8.02 -3.13 4.42
C VAL A 87 -7.41 -2.51 5.68
N VAL A 88 -6.16 -2.13 5.60
CA VAL A 88 -5.45 -1.36 6.63
C VAL A 88 -5.26 0.06 6.12
N ILE A 89 -5.97 1.01 6.71
CA ILE A 89 -5.89 2.43 6.35
C ILE A 89 -4.76 3.07 7.14
N ILE A 90 -3.72 3.53 6.44
CA ILE A 90 -2.51 4.17 6.98
C ILE A 90 -2.49 5.65 6.59
N GLY A 91 -2.86 5.95 5.34
CA GLY A 91 -2.95 7.30 4.84
C GLY A 91 -3.99 8.11 5.60
N THR A 92 -3.70 9.38 5.85
CA THR A 92 -4.61 10.28 6.59
C THR A 92 -5.17 11.30 5.61
N PRO A 93 -6.46 11.21 5.27
CA PRO A 93 -7.12 12.20 4.41
C PRO A 93 -7.37 13.51 5.17
N GLY A 94 -7.76 14.55 4.45
CA GLY A 94 -8.25 15.81 5.05
C GLY A 94 -9.52 15.62 5.90
N GLY A 95 -9.73 16.52 6.87
CA GLY A 95 -10.63 16.46 8.03
C GLY A 95 -11.97 15.71 7.93
N ASP A 96 -12.78 15.98 6.90
CA ASP A 96 -14.15 15.41 6.79
C ASP A 96 -14.31 14.32 5.75
N ALA A 97 -13.20 13.73 5.28
CA ALA A 97 -13.23 12.70 4.28
C ALA A 97 -13.99 11.45 4.79
N LYS A 98 -14.89 10.95 3.96
CA LYS A 98 -15.70 9.75 4.24
C LYS A 98 -15.62 8.82 3.06
N PHE A 99 -15.68 7.51 3.31
CA PHE A 99 -15.81 6.50 2.28
C PHE A 99 -17.06 5.67 2.53
N GLU A 100 -17.62 5.10 1.47
CA GLU A 100 -18.77 4.21 1.56
C GLU A 100 -18.33 2.77 1.76
N LEU A 101 -19.04 2.08 2.65
CA LEU A 101 -18.83 0.67 2.93
C LEU A 101 -19.94 -0.14 2.25
N PRO A 102 -19.62 -1.07 1.33
CA PRO A 102 -20.64 -1.94 0.71
C PRO A 102 -21.11 -2.98 1.73
N TYR A 103 -22.13 -2.62 2.52
CA TYR A 103 -22.57 -3.35 3.71
C TYR A 103 -22.76 -4.85 3.47
N GLN A 104 -23.46 -5.23 2.40
CA GLN A 104 -23.76 -6.62 2.11
C GLN A 104 -22.49 -7.44 1.82
N ARG A 105 -21.60 -6.93 0.95
CA ARG A 105 -20.33 -7.60 0.67
C ARG A 105 -19.41 -7.66 1.89
N PHE A 106 -19.43 -6.61 2.69
CA PHE A 106 -18.64 -6.56 3.90
C PHE A 106 -19.04 -7.66 4.88
N THR A 107 -20.35 -7.81 5.14
CA THR A 107 -20.87 -8.83 6.07
C THR A 107 -20.82 -10.23 5.50
N GLN A 108 -21.21 -10.42 4.23
CA GLN A 108 -21.26 -11.75 3.62
C GLN A 108 -19.88 -12.35 3.35
N CYS A 109 -18.87 -11.52 3.14
CA CYS A 109 -17.50 -11.97 2.87
C CYS A 109 -16.55 -11.81 4.09
N GLU A 110 -17.07 -11.51 5.27
CA GLU A 110 -16.31 -11.38 6.52
C GLU A 110 -15.11 -10.40 6.41
N ARG A 111 -15.27 -9.33 5.63
CA ARG A 111 -14.20 -8.37 5.36
C ARG A 111 -13.96 -7.45 6.54
N GLY A 112 -12.70 -7.02 6.72
CA GLY A 112 -12.28 -6.12 7.78
C GLY A 112 -11.77 -4.77 7.26
N VAL A 113 -11.93 -3.73 8.10
CA VAL A 113 -11.26 -2.42 7.93
C VAL A 113 -10.61 -2.06 9.25
N ILE A 114 -9.34 -1.70 9.22
CA ILE A 114 -8.57 -1.35 10.41
C ILE A 114 -7.83 -0.03 10.15
N GLY A 115 -7.98 0.93 11.07
CA GLY A 115 -7.13 2.11 11.10
C GLY A 115 -5.76 1.77 11.67
N CYS A 116 -4.71 2.32 11.06
CA CYS A 116 -3.34 2.11 11.51
C CYS A 116 -2.60 3.44 11.62
N ARG A 117 -2.22 3.81 12.84
CA ARG A 117 -1.40 5.00 13.09
C ARG A 117 0.06 4.58 13.26
N ALA A 118 0.93 5.09 12.36
CA ALA A 118 2.37 4.86 12.43
C ALA A 118 2.77 3.38 12.62
N GLY A 119 2.08 2.44 11.92
CA GLY A 119 2.34 1.01 12.04
C GLY A 119 1.89 0.36 13.34
N SER A 120 1.10 1.06 14.17
CA SER A 120 0.68 0.58 15.52
C SER A 120 1.88 0.15 16.38
N TYR A 121 3.00 0.86 16.23
CA TYR A 121 4.29 0.46 16.82
C TYR A 121 4.51 1.00 18.23
N SER A 122 5.34 0.29 18.97
CA SER A 122 5.91 0.75 20.24
C SER A 122 7.37 1.16 20.00
N PRO A 123 7.72 2.48 20.07
CA PRO A 123 9.04 2.96 19.67
C PRO A 123 10.19 2.24 20.39
N HIS A 124 10.06 2.06 21.71
CA HIS A 124 11.13 1.45 22.51
C HIS A 124 11.37 -0.04 22.19
N ARG A 125 10.34 -0.73 21.70
CA ARG A 125 10.46 -2.15 21.30
C ARG A 125 10.85 -2.29 19.83
N ASP A 126 10.16 -1.56 18.96
CA ASP A 126 10.16 -1.88 17.52
C ASP A 126 11.30 -1.18 16.79
N ILE A 127 11.72 0.04 17.20
CA ILE A 127 12.86 0.72 16.57
C ILE A 127 14.15 -0.09 16.71
N PRO A 128 14.53 -0.62 17.88
CA PRO A 128 15.72 -1.47 17.98
C PRO A 128 15.65 -2.72 17.08
N GLN A 129 14.46 -3.32 16.93
CA GLN A 129 14.28 -4.47 16.04
C GLN A 129 14.46 -4.09 14.57
N ILE A 130 13.92 -2.95 14.14
CA ILE A 130 14.10 -2.44 12.76
C ILE A 130 15.59 -2.17 12.48
N VAL A 131 16.28 -1.53 13.43
CA VAL A 131 17.72 -1.27 13.31
C VAL A 131 18.52 -2.58 13.19
N GLU A 132 18.15 -3.60 13.95
CA GLU A 132 18.81 -4.89 13.87
C GLU A 132 18.56 -5.60 12.52
N LEU A 133 17.33 -5.52 11.99
CA LEU A 133 17.01 -6.04 10.65
C LEU A 133 17.81 -5.30 9.56
N TYR A 134 17.94 -3.97 9.68
CA TYR A 134 18.76 -3.17 8.77
C TYR A 134 20.22 -3.58 8.82
N ARG A 135 20.82 -3.73 10.02
CA ARG A 135 22.21 -4.16 10.19
C ARG A 135 22.50 -5.55 9.59
N ARG A 136 21.49 -6.42 9.55
CA ARG A 136 21.60 -7.74 8.92
C ARG A 136 21.36 -7.72 7.41
N GLY A 137 21.06 -6.55 6.83
CA GLY A 137 20.70 -6.45 5.41
C GLY A 137 19.33 -7.06 5.08
N GLU A 138 18.48 -7.31 6.10
CA GLU A 138 17.13 -7.85 5.93
C GLU A 138 16.07 -6.76 5.75
N PHE A 139 16.45 -5.50 5.93
CA PHE A 139 15.57 -4.34 5.79
C PHE A 139 16.31 -3.22 5.06
N MET A 140 15.87 -2.91 3.86
CA MET A 140 16.45 -1.88 3.01
C MET A 140 15.95 -0.49 3.44
N LEU A 141 16.85 0.39 3.88
CA LEU A 141 16.55 1.78 4.24
C LEU A 141 17.26 2.78 3.33
N ASP A 142 18.52 2.50 2.99
CA ASP A 142 19.33 3.41 2.17
C ASP A 142 18.74 3.55 0.77
N GLU A 143 18.18 2.48 0.23
CA GLU A 143 17.55 2.43 -1.08
C GLU A 143 16.28 3.28 -1.18
N LEU A 144 15.68 3.66 -0.04
CA LEU A 144 14.54 4.58 -0.01
C LEU A 144 14.96 6.03 -0.25
N VAL A 145 16.23 6.39 0.03
CA VAL A 145 16.73 7.74 -0.14
C VAL A 145 16.98 7.99 -1.63
N SER A 146 16.05 8.72 -2.27
CA SER A 146 16.11 9.01 -3.71
C SER A 146 17.07 10.15 -4.03
N ALA A 147 17.15 11.14 -3.15
CA ALA A 147 18.00 12.32 -3.32
C ALA A 147 18.33 12.97 -1.98
N THR A 148 19.49 13.65 -1.93
CA THR A 148 19.91 14.47 -0.80
C THR A 148 19.96 15.93 -1.23
N TYR A 149 19.59 16.84 -0.33
CA TYR A 149 19.55 18.28 -0.58
C TYR A 149 20.19 19.02 0.59
N PRO A 150 21.00 20.05 0.33
CA PRO A 150 21.41 20.95 1.40
C PRO A 150 20.18 21.71 1.93
N MET A 151 20.23 22.18 3.16
CA MET A 151 19.10 22.85 3.84
C MET A 151 18.55 24.05 3.04
N GLU A 152 19.42 24.77 2.36
CA GLU A 152 19.04 25.93 1.52
C GLU A 152 18.07 25.56 0.38
N LYS A 153 18.08 24.27 -0.03
CA LYS A 153 17.19 23.71 -1.06
C LYS A 153 15.92 23.07 -0.50
N PHE A 154 15.49 23.48 0.68
CA PHE A 154 14.25 22.95 1.30
C PHE A 154 13.04 23.01 0.36
N HIS A 155 12.87 24.12 -0.36
CA HIS A 155 11.74 24.26 -1.29
C HIS A 155 11.82 23.31 -2.49
N ASP A 156 13.02 23.00 -2.95
CA ASP A 156 13.21 22.08 -4.08
C ASP A 156 12.79 20.65 -3.67
N VAL A 157 13.21 20.18 -2.48
CA VAL A 157 12.80 18.85 -2.00
C VAL A 157 11.29 18.75 -1.80
N VAL A 158 10.64 19.81 -1.30
CA VAL A 158 9.18 19.83 -1.14
C VAL A 158 8.49 19.77 -2.52
N HIS A 159 9.00 20.50 -3.51
CA HIS A 159 8.49 20.45 -4.87
C HIS A 159 8.62 19.06 -5.48
N ASP A 160 9.80 18.45 -5.38
CA ASP A 160 10.11 17.14 -5.95
C ASP A 160 9.30 16.01 -5.27
N MET A 161 9.03 16.13 -3.96
CA MET A 161 8.14 15.21 -3.26
C MET A 161 6.68 15.35 -3.75
N HIS A 162 6.18 16.59 -3.93
CA HIS A 162 4.82 16.83 -4.41
C HIS A 162 4.62 16.41 -5.87
N SER A 163 5.65 16.55 -6.70
CA SER A 163 5.60 16.12 -8.11
C SER A 163 5.69 14.59 -8.25
N GLY A 164 6.01 13.86 -7.17
CA GLY A 164 6.21 12.41 -7.20
C GLY A 164 7.51 11.96 -7.88
N SER A 165 8.41 12.91 -8.20
CA SER A 165 9.68 12.63 -8.88
C SER A 165 10.67 11.85 -8.01
N ILE A 166 10.53 11.96 -6.69
CA ILE A 166 11.34 11.24 -5.69
C ILE A 166 10.45 10.47 -4.72
N ALA A 167 10.96 9.33 -4.22
CA ALA A 167 10.29 8.57 -3.17
C ALA A 167 10.57 9.19 -1.79
N ARG A 168 11.82 9.61 -1.54
CA ARG A 168 12.25 10.24 -0.29
C ARG A 168 13.41 11.19 -0.53
N GLY A 169 13.22 12.46 -0.20
CA GLY A 169 14.28 13.46 -0.11
C GLY A 169 14.83 13.57 1.32
N VAL A 170 16.13 13.70 1.46
CA VAL A 170 16.80 13.91 2.74
C VAL A 170 17.52 15.25 2.73
N LEU A 171 17.30 16.05 3.75
CA LEU A 171 18.03 17.30 3.97
C LEU A 171 19.32 17.00 4.73
N THR A 172 20.44 17.55 4.25
CA THR A 172 21.75 17.46 4.90
C THR A 172 22.10 18.79 5.56
N PHE A 173 22.81 18.70 6.66
CA PHE A 173 23.35 19.84 7.41
C PHE A 173 24.86 19.67 7.44
N ASP A 174 25.58 20.62 6.89
CA ASP A 174 27.04 20.68 6.91
C ASP A 174 27.52 21.45 8.15
#